data_f511bd116a3b4048267e2f95916c4b9a
#
_entry.id   f511bd116a3b4048267e2f95916c4b9a
#
_cell.length_a   1.000
_cell.length_b   1.000
_cell.length_c   1.000
_cell.angle_alpha   90.00
_cell.angle_beta   90.00
_cell.angle_gamma   90.00
#
_symmetry.space_group_name_H-M   'P 1'
#
loop_
_entity.id
_entity.type
_entity.pdbx_description
1 polymer ?
#
loop_
_entity_poly.entity_id
_entity_poly.type
_entity_poly.pdbx_seq_one_letter_code
_entity_poly.pdbx_strand_id
1 'polypeptide(L)'
;ALALAVMVVMVFGNVVLRYAFNSGIAISEEVSRWLFVWITFLGAIVAVRERGHLGTDFLLARLPPLGQRICLALSYALMIWCTWLLFSGALAQARINWDVDAPVTGASMAIFYASGVVFAVAAGLLLALDLWRIVSGQMPDSELVQIAESEELAAVGSQLPHAAPAPTASRQ
;
A
#
# COMPACT_ATOMS: atom_id res chain seq x y z
N ALA A 1 8.65 1.36 10.49
CA ALA A 1 9.76 0.61 11.10
C ALA A 1 9.51 0.31 12.58
N LEU A 2 9.27 1.33 13.45
CA LEU A 2 9.14 1.15 14.91
C LEU A 2 8.00 0.17 15.29
N ALA A 3 6.81 0.35 14.71
CA ALA A 3 5.65 -0.49 15.02
C ALA A 3 5.89 -1.95 14.60
N LEU A 4 6.58 -2.19 13.47
CA LEU A 4 6.98 -3.53 13.04
C LEU A 4 7.97 -4.17 14.03
N ALA A 5 8.96 -3.39 14.48
CA ALA A 5 9.93 -3.87 15.49
C ALA A 5 9.23 -4.26 16.80
N VAL A 6 8.31 -3.44 17.30
CA VAL A 6 7.51 -3.74 18.50
C VAL A 6 6.69 -5.01 18.29
N MET A 7 6.03 -5.16 17.14
CA MET A 7 5.26 -6.36 16.81
C MET A 7 6.15 -7.63 16.82
N VAL A 8 7.32 -7.56 16.18
CA VAL A 8 8.27 -8.71 16.14
C VAL A 8 8.73 -9.09 17.55
N VAL A 9 9.11 -8.10 18.37
CA VAL A 9 9.54 -8.34 19.76
C VAL A 9 8.41 -8.96 20.59
N MET A 10 7.18 -8.46 20.46
CA MET A 10 6.02 -9.00 21.19
C MET A 10 5.69 -10.44 20.78
N VAL A 11 5.64 -10.71 19.47
CA VAL A 11 5.32 -12.05 18.95
C VAL A 11 6.43 -13.03 19.31
N PHE A 12 7.68 -12.67 19.08
CA PHE A 12 8.84 -13.52 19.41
C PHE A 12 8.93 -13.77 20.92
N GLY A 13 8.77 -12.73 21.73
CA GLY A 13 8.75 -12.84 23.20
C GLY A 13 7.64 -13.77 23.69
N ASN A 14 6.44 -13.67 23.09
CA ASN A 14 5.32 -14.56 23.42
C ASN A 14 5.61 -16.02 23.04
N VAL A 15 6.24 -16.26 21.89
CA VAL A 15 6.67 -17.61 21.47
C VAL A 15 7.69 -18.19 22.46
N VAL A 16 8.71 -17.42 22.85
CA VAL A 16 9.72 -17.86 23.84
C VAL A 16 9.08 -18.17 25.18
N LEU A 17 8.19 -17.30 25.70
CA LEU A 17 7.48 -17.52 26.97
C LEU A 17 6.59 -18.77 26.92
N ARG A 18 5.94 -19.02 25.79
CA ARG A 18 5.07 -20.17 25.61
C ARG A 18 5.84 -21.49 25.59
N TYR A 19 6.98 -21.54 24.89
CA TYR A 19 7.75 -22.77 24.76
C TYR A 19 8.73 -23.02 25.91
N ALA A 20 9.34 -21.96 26.47
CA ALA A 20 10.32 -22.09 27.55
C ALA A 20 9.65 -22.15 28.93
N PHE A 21 8.53 -21.44 29.14
CA PHE A 21 7.89 -21.27 30.46
C PHE A 21 6.45 -21.77 30.48
N ASN A 22 5.93 -22.35 29.39
CA ASN A 22 4.54 -22.81 29.23
C ASN A 22 3.50 -21.72 29.61
N SER A 23 3.86 -20.44 29.41
CA SER A 23 3.06 -19.27 29.76
C SER A 23 2.98 -18.32 28.54
N GLY A 24 1.84 -18.32 27.84
CA GLY A 24 1.59 -17.41 26.73
C GLY A 24 0.93 -16.11 27.21
N ILE A 25 1.34 -14.97 26.63
CA ILE A 25 0.73 -13.66 26.89
C ILE A 25 -0.33 -13.40 25.81
N ALA A 26 -1.60 -13.64 26.11
CA ALA A 26 -2.71 -13.46 25.17
C ALA A 26 -2.83 -12.02 24.67
N ILE A 27 -2.49 -11.01 25.50
CA ILE A 27 -2.44 -9.59 25.12
C ILE A 27 -1.47 -9.38 23.95
N SER A 28 -0.34 -10.08 23.92
CA SER A 28 0.66 -9.95 22.84
C SER A 28 0.09 -10.34 21.48
N GLU A 29 -0.71 -11.38 21.42
CA GLU A 29 -1.35 -11.84 20.18
C GLU A 29 -2.37 -10.83 19.65
N GLU A 30 -3.20 -10.29 20.56
CA GLU A 30 -4.24 -9.32 20.19
C GLU A 30 -3.64 -7.99 19.72
N VAL A 31 -2.70 -7.43 20.49
CA VAL A 31 -2.03 -6.17 20.14
C VAL A 31 -1.21 -6.31 18.85
N SER A 32 -0.52 -7.43 18.63
CA SER A 32 0.24 -7.68 17.40
C SER A 32 -0.67 -7.71 16.18
N ARG A 33 -1.87 -8.29 16.29
CA ARG A 33 -2.88 -8.29 15.22
C ARG A 33 -3.34 -6.88 14.90
N TRP A 34 -3.58 -6.05 15.90
CA TRP A 34 -3.99 -4.66 15.70
C TRP A 34 -2.89 -3.83 15.05
N LEU A 35 -1.66 -3.95 15.54
CA LEU A 35 -0.50 -3.28 14.95
C LEU A 35 -0.29 -3.70 13.49
N PHE A 36 -0.42 -4.98 13.18
CA PHE A 36 -0.31 -5.49 11.82
C PHE A 36 -1.31 -4.83 10.88
N VAL A 37 -2.59 -4.75 11.28
CA VAL A 37 -3.63 -4.14 10.45
C VAL A 37 -3.38 -2.65 10.27
N TRP A 38 -3.02 -1.93 11.34
CA TRP A 38 -2.70 -0.50 11.26
C TRP A 38 -1.48 -0.23 10.35
N ILE A 39 -0.41 -1.02 10.49
CA ILE A 39 0.79 -0.89 9.63
C ILE A 39 0.42 -1.15 8.18
N THR A 40 -0.40 -2.15 7.90
CA THR A 40 -0.83 -2.50 6.55
C THR A 40 -1.60 -1.35 5.90
N PHE A 41 -2.58 -0.78 6.59
CA PHE A 41 -3.37 0.33 6.04
C PHE A 41 -2.54 1.62 5.91
N LEU A 42 -1.69 1.94 6.89
CA LEU A 42 -0.80 3.10 6.79
C LEU A 42 0.23 2.93 5.65
N GLY A 43 0.78 1.72 5.48
CA GLY A 43 1.67 1.40 4.37
C GLY A 43 0.95 1.51 3.01
N ALA A 44 -0.30 1.07 2.95
CA ALA A 44 -1.11 1.19 1.74
C ALA A 44 -1.39 2.66 1.36
N ILE A 45 -1.53 3.59 2.33
CA ILE A 45 -1.64 5.04 2.03
C ILE A 45 -0.36 5.53 1.33
N VAL A 46 0.81 5.10 1.81
CA VAL A 46 2.09 5.48 1.19
C VAL A 46 2.19 4.91 -0.23
N ALA A 47 1.81 3.65 -0.44
CA ALA A 47 1.80 3.02 -1.76
C ALA A 47 0.86 3.73 -2.75
N VAL A 48 -0.33 4.15 -2.30
CA VAL A 48 -1.25 4.96 -3.12
C VAL A 48 -0.61 6.30 -3.49
N ARG A 49 0.06 6.96 -2.53
CA ARG A 49 0.74 8.25 -2.76
C ARG A 49 1.90 8.13 -3.75
N GLU A 50 2.65 7.04 -3.70
CA GLU A 50 3.78 6.77 -4.61
C GLU A 50 3.33 6.32 -6.00
N ARG A 51 2.02 6.38 -6.29
CA ARG A 51 1.42 5.97 -7.58
C ARG A 51 1.84 4.54 -7.99
N GLY A 52 1.88 3.62 -7.04
CA GLY A 52 2.27 2.22 -7.22
C GLY A 52 1.33 1.39 -8.13
N HIS A 53 0.65 2.01 -9.10
CA HIS A 53 -0.23 1.34 -10.07
C HIS A 53 0.53 0.95 -11.35
N LEU A 54 1.66 0.31 -11.17
CA LEU A 54 2.60 -0.15 -12.20
C LEU A 54 2.02 -1.18 -13.22
N GLY A 55 0.74 -1.50 -13.18
CA GLY A 55 0.19 -2.55 -14.04
C GLY A 55 -0.57 -2.08 -15.28
N THR A 56 -0.95 -0.80 -15.36
CA THR A 56 -1.80 -0.29 -16.46
C THR A 56 -1.00 0.35 -17.59
N ASP A 57 0.28 0.63 -17.39
CA ASP A 57 1.12 1.45 -18.29
C ASP A 57 1.36 0.75 -19.63
N PHE A 58 1.53 -0.56 -19.64
CA PHE A 58 1.69 -1.34 -20.88
C PHE A 58 0.46 -1.26 -21.79
N LEU A 59 -0.75 -1.23 -21.22
CA LEU A 59 -1.98 -1.10 -21.99
C LEU A 59 -2.15 0.34 -22.49
N LEU A 60 -1.81 1.32 -21.64
CA LEU A 60 -1.90 2.75 -21.93
C LEU A 60 -0.95 3.15 -23.08
N ALA A 61 0.28 2.61 -23.13
CA ALA A 61 1.26 2.91 -24.18
C ALA A 61 0.77 2.55 -25.61
N ARG A 62 -0.23 1.71 -25.76
CA ARG A 62 -0.78 1.31 -27.07
C ARG A 62 -2.00 2.13 -27.50
N LEU A 63 -2.52 3.01 -26.66
CA LEU A 63 -3.71 3.81 -26.99
C LEU A 63 -3.32 5.22 -27.48
N PRO A 64 -4.18 5.84 -28.33
CA PRO A 64 -4.02 7.25 -28.68
C PRO A 64 -4.19 8.14 -27.42
N PRO A 65 -3.62 9.35 -27.38
CA PRO A 65 -3.56 10.20 -26.17
C PRO A 65 -4.94 10.50 -25.55
N LEU A 66 -5.97 10.59 -26.37
CA LEU A 66 -7.35 10.74 -25.87
C LEU A 66 -7.85 9.45 -25.17
N GLY A 67 -7.53 8.28 -25.71
CA GLY A 67 -7.86 6.98 -25.14
C GLY A 67 -7.16 6.74 -23.81
N GLN A 68 -5.90 7.17 -23.69
CA GLN A 68 -5.13 7.11 -22.44
C GLN A 68 -5.81 7.93 -21.32
N ARG A 69 -6.20 9.17 -21.61
CA ARG A 69 -6.88 10.03 -20.62
C ARG A 69 -8.22 9.45 -20.16
N ILE A 70 -9.02 8.91 -21.09
CA ILE A 70 -10.30 8.27 -20.76
C ILE A 70 -10.09 7.02 -19.90
N CYS A 71 -9.14 6.17 -20.26
CA CYS A 71 -8.82 4.95 -19.53
C CYS A 71 -8.31 5.27 -18.12
N LEU A 72 -7.41 6.26 -17.97
CA LEU A 72 -6.94 6.73 -16.68
C LEU A 72 -8.08 7.28 -15.82
N ALA A 73 -8.90 8.18 -16.37
CA ALA A 73 -10.03 8.74 -15.64
C ALA A 73 -11.01 7.67 -15.16
N LEU A 74 -11.29 6.65 -16.00
CA LEU A 74 -12.15 5.52 -15.64
C LEU A 74 -11.52 4.67 -14.54
N SER A 75 -10.22 4.40 -14.61
CA SER A 75 -9.49 3.67 -13.56
C SER A 75 -9.54 4.40 -12.22
N TYR A 76 -9.27 5.71 -12.20
CA TYR A 76 -9.37 6.51 -10.98
C TYR A 76 -10.80 6.58 -10.44
N ALA A 77 -11.81 6.71 -11.29
CA ALA A 77 -13.21 6.69 -10.89
C ALA A 77 -13.59 5.34 -10.23
N LEU A 78 -13.13 4.23 -10.81
CA LEU A 78 -13.35 2.90 -10.25
C LEU A 78 -12.63 2.72 -8.90
N MET A 79 -11.39 3.19 -8.78
CA MET A 79 -10.65 3.17 -7.51
C MET A 79 -11.34 3.99 -6.42
N ILE A 80 -11.85 5.18 -6.75
CA ILE A 80 -12.63 6.02 -5.82
C ILE A 80 -13.90 5.29 -5.41
N TRP A 81 -14.59 4.63 -6.34
CA TRP A 81 -15.78 3.84 -6.04
C TRP A 81 -15.47 2.70 -5.05
N CYS A 82 -14.42 1.93 -5.31
CA CYS A 82 -13.98 0.86 -4.41
C CYS A 82 -13.58 1.41 -3.02
N THR A 83 -12.88 2.54 -2.98
CA THR A 83 -12.50 3.22 -1.73
C THR A 83 -13.72 3.70 -0.95
N TRP A 84 -14.75 4.19 -1.64
CA TRP A 84 -16.03 4.56 -1.02
C TRP A 84 -16.75 3.35 -0.42
N LEU A 85 -16.78 2.21 -1.12
CA LEU A 85 -17.36 0.96 -0.58
C LEU A 85 -16.60 0.51 0.67
N LEU A 86 -15.26 0.57 0.64
CA LEU A 86 -14.43 0.26 1.80
C LEU A 86 -14.72 1.21 2.97
N PHE A 87 -14.82 2.51 2.70
CA PHE A 87 -15.17 3.52 3.71
C PHE A 87 -16.51 3.21 4.38
N SER A 88 -17.55 3.00 3.57
CA SER A 88 -18.90 2.72 4.09
C SER A 88 -18.94 1.43 4.90
N GLY A 89 -18.26 0.38 4.44
CA GLY A 89 -18.16 -0.89 5.14
C GLY A 89 -17.36 -0.79 6.45
N ALA A 90 -16.20 -0.15 6.43
CA ALA A 90 -15.37 0.04 7.63
C ALA A 90 -16.08 0.92 8.67
N LEU A 91 -16.76 1.98 8.23
CA LEU A 91 -17.54 2.86 9.13
C LEU A 91 -18.73 2.13 9.76
N ALA A 92 -19.45 1.31 8.99
CA ALA A 92 -20.54 0.49 9.50
C ALA A 92 -20.03 -0.50 10.55
N GLN A 93 -18.92 -1.19 10.28
CA GLN A 93 -18.30 -2.12 11.22
C GLN A 93 -17.79 -1.41 12.47
N ALA A 94 -17.17 -0.24 12.33
CA ALA A 94 -16.72 0.55 13.48
C ALA A 94 -17.90 0.96 14.40
N ARG A 95 -19.04 1.33 13.82
CA ARG A 95 -20.25 1.68 14.58
C ARG A 95 -20.87 0.48 15.31
N ILE A 96 -20.99 -0.65 14.62
CA ILE A 96 -21.57 -1.87 15.20
C ILE A 96 -20.71 -2.39 16.35
N ASN A 97 -19.38 -2.27 16.23
CA ASN A 97 -18.41 -2.78 17.19
C ASN A 97 -17.94 -1.72 18.19
N TRP A 98 -18.62 -0.58 18.29
CA TRP A 98 -18.22 0.49 19.21
C TRP A 98 -18.26 0.07 20.67
N ASP A 99 -19.33 -0.65 21.07
CA ASP A 99 -19.55 -1.12 22.45
C ASP A 99 -19.08 -2.59 22.63
N VAL A 100 -18.37 -3.15 21.64
CA VAL A 100 -17.82 -4.50 21.71
C VAL A 100 -16.38 -4.43 22.18
N ASP A 101 -16.14 -4.98 23.36
CA ASP A 101 -14.79 -5.04 23.94
C ASP A 101 -13.98 -6.21 23.37
N ALA A 102 -12.71 -5.95 23.15
CA ALA A 102 -11.76 -6.99 22.78
C ALA A 102 -11.55 -7.96 23.94
N PRO A 103 -11.49 -9.29 23.69
CA PRO A 103 -11.60 -10.31 24.72
C PRO A 103 -10.44 -10.32 25.73
N VAL A 104 -9.30 -9.71 25.38
CA VAL A 104 -8.10 -9.74 26.22
C VAL A 104 -7.72 -8.36 26.73
N THR A 105 -7.74 -7.35 25.88
CA THR A 105 -7.36 -5.98 26.25
C THR A 105 -8.51 -5.16 26.82
N GLY A 106 -9.76 -5.56 26.58
CA GLY A 106 -10.95 -4.78 26.95
C GLY A 106 -11.09 -3.47 26.17
N ALA A 107 -10.30 -3.26 25.13
CA ALA A 107 -10.41 -2.08 24.29
C ALA A 107 -11.52 -2.27 23.24
N SER A 108 -12.18 -1.15 22.83
CA SER A 108 -13.23 -1.22 21.80
C SER A 108 -12.71 -1.78 20.48
N MET A 109 -13.39 -2.76 19.92
CA MET A 109 -13.08 -3.33 18.61
C MET A 109 -13.24 -2.29 17.47
N ALA A 110 -13.92 -1.19 17.71
CA ALA A 110 -14.01 -0.09 16.75
C ALA A 110 -12.63 0.48 16.35
N ILE A 111 -11.63 0.44 17.25
CA ILE A 111 -10.26 0.90 16.97
C ILE A 111 -9.62 0.05 15.85
N PHE A 112 -9.93 -1.24 15.80
CA PHE A 112 -9.46 -2.12 14.74
C PHE A 112 -10.03 -1.69 13.38
N TYR A 113 -11.34 -1.45 13.30
CA TYR A 113 -12.01 -1.02 12.07
C TYR A 113 -11.70 0.44 11.69
N ALA A 114 -11.34 1.28 12.67
CA ALA A 114 -10.94 2.68 12.42
C ALA A 114 -9.73 2.79 11.48
N SER A 115 -8.82 1.80 11.48
CA SER A 115 -7.69 1.77 10.54
C SER A 115 -8.14 1.78 9.08
N GLY A 116 -9.19 1.03 8.74
CA GLY A 116 -9.80 1.02 7.41
C GLY A 116 -10.48 2.34 7.06
N VAL A 117 -11.12 3.00 8.04
CA VAL A 117 -11.72 4.33 7.84
C VAL A 117 -10.65 5.38 7.54
N VAL A 118 -9.55 5.39 8.33
CA VAL A 118 -8.42 6.30 8.11
C VAL A 118 -7.80 6.11 6.74
N PHE A 119 -7.57 4.85 6.35
CA PHE A 119 -7.08 4.53 5.02
C PHE A 119 -8.02 5.04 3.92
N ALA A 120 -9.31 4.73 4.01
CA ALA A 120 -10.28 5.10 2.98
C ALA A 120 -10.42 6.61 2.81
N VAL A 121 -10.36 7.38 3.92
CA VAL A 121 -10.37 8.85 3.85
C VAL A 121 -9.08 9.37 3.19
N ALA A 122 -7.91 8.91 3.64
CA ALA A 122 -6.64 9.36 3.10
C ALA A 122 -6.47 8.98 1.62
N ALA A 123 -6.73 7.71 1.26
CA ALA A 123 -6.65 7.24 -0.12
C ALA A 123 -7.70 7.91 -1.01
N GLY A 124 -8.93 8.09 -0.53
CA GLY A 124 -9.98 8.77 -1.26
C GLY A 124 -9.63 10.21 -1.59
N LEU A 125 -9.04 10.96 -0.66
CA LEU A 125 -8.57 12.32 -0.90
C LEU A 125 -7.43 12.36 -1.93
N LEU A 126 -6.45 11.47 -1.83
CA LEU A 126 -5.35 11.39 -2.78
C LEU A 126 -5.87 11.08 -4.20
N LEU A 127 -6.71 10.06 -4.34
CA LEU A 127 -7.29 9.66 -5.61
C LEU A 127 -8.19 10.75 -6.21
N ALA A 128 -8.96 11.46 -5.39
CA ALA A 128 -9.79 12.57 -5.85
C ALA A 128 -8.95 13.75 -6.37
N LEU A 129 -7.84 14.08 -5.70
CA LEU A 129 -6.91 15.11 -6.15
C LEU A 129 -6.25 14.71 -7.48
N ASP A 130 -5.83 13.46 -7.63
CA ASP A 130 -5.23 12.98 -8.87
C ASP A 130 -6.24 12.97 -10.02
N LEU A 131 -7.48 12.51 -9.77
CA LEU A 131 -8.55 12.58 -10.76
C LEU A 131 -8.84 14.02 -11.19
N TRP A 132 -8.88 14.96 -10.23
CA TRP A 132 -9.06 16.37 -10.52
C TRP A 132 -7.96 16.92 -11.44
N ARG A 133 -6.69 16.55 -11.20
CA ARG A 133 -5.55 16.96 -12.03
C ARG A 133 -5.65 16.40 -13.45
N ILE A 134 -6.09 15.15 -13.59
CA ILE A 134 -6.29 14.50 -14.90
C ILE A 134 -7.39 15.22 -15.69
N VAL A 135 -8.53 15.47 -15.06
CA VAL A 135 -9.71 16.09 -15.71
C VAL A 135 -9.45 17.56 -16.03
N SER A 136 -8.75 18.31 -15.17
CA SER A 136 -8.40 19.71 -15.39
C SER A 136 -7.27 19.92 -16.41
N GLY A 137 -6.71 18.83 -16.97
CA GLY A 137 -5.67 18.91 -17.99
C GLY A 137 -4.32 19.47 -17.51
N GLN A 138 -4.12 19.52 -16.19
CA GLN A 138 -2.87 20.05 -15.59
C GLN A 138 -1.75 19.00 -15.54
N MET A 139 -1.97 17.78 -16.00
CA MET A 139 -0.89 16.81 -16.19
C MET A 139 -0.21 17.09 -17.53
N PRO A 140 1.08 17.46 -17.54
CA PRO A 140 1.85 17.56 -18.77
C PRO A 140 2.00 16.16 -19.39
N ASP A 141 1.91 16.10 -20.73
CA ASP A 141 2.07 14.84 -21.47
C ASP A 141 3.43 14.16 -21.20
N SER A 142 4.40 14.91 -20.69
CA SER A 142 5.71 14.40 -20.26
C SER A 142 5.66 13.49 -19.01
N GLU A 143 4.70 13.67 -18.10
CA GLU A 143 4.54 12.74 -16.95
C GLU A 143 3.92 11.40 -17.39
N LEU A 144 3.07 11.44 -18.41
CA LEU A 144 2.51 10.21 -19.01
C LEU A 144 3.59 9.41 -19.76
N VAL A 145 4.61 10.08 -20.32
CA VAL A 145 5.72 9.47 -21.06
C VAL A 145 6.83 9.00 -20.12
N GLN A 146 7.12 9.71 -19.03
CA GLN A 146 8.16 9.31 -18.05
C GLN A 146 7.87 7.97 -17.36
N ILE A 147 6.60 7.64 -17.17
CA ILE A 147 6.19 6.36 -16.61
C ILE A 147 6.54 5.23 -17.59
N ALA A 148 6.31 5.41 -18.88
CA ALA A 148 6.67 4.44 -19.93
C ALA A 148 8.20 4.30 -20.11
N GLU A 149 8.94 5.40 -20.02
CA GLU A 149 10.40 5.41 -20.23
C GLU A 149 11.19 4.76 -19.08
N SER A 150 10.70 4.89 -17.83
CA SER A 150 11.33 4.27 -16.66
C SER A 150 11.18 2.73 -16.67
N GLU A 151 10.09 2.19 -17.20
CA GLU A 151 9.90 0.74 -17.35
C GLU A 151 10.73 0.18 -18.51
N GLU A 152 10.84 0.90 -19.62
CA GLU A 152 11.66 0.49 -20.75
C GLU A 152 13.15 0.45 -20.37
N LEU A 153 13.63 1.44 -19.60
CA LEU A 153 14.98 1.44 -19.05
C LEU A 153 15.21 0.32 -18.03
N ALA A 154 14.23 0.01 -17.18
CA ALA A 154 14.30 -1.11 -16.25
C ALA A 154 14.31 -2.47 -16.97
N ALA A 155 13.51 -2.62 -18.03
CA ALA A 155 13.47 -3.83 -18.85
C ALA A 155 14.78 -4.03 -19.63
N VAL A 156 15.35 -2.97 -20.21
CA VAL A 156 16.65 -3.01 -20.90
C VAL A 156 17.78 -3.29 -19.91
N GLY A 157 17.75 -2.68 -18.72
CA GLY A 157 18.75 -2.95 -17.67
C GLY A 157 18.76 -4.40 -17.19
N SER A 158 17.60 -5.07 -17.18
CA SER A 158 17.49 -6.49 -16.81
C SER A 158 17.93 -7.45 -17.93
N GLN A 159 17.99 -6.99 -19.18
CA GLN A 159 18.40 -7.79 -20.34
C GLN A 159 19.89 -7.65 -20.69
N LEU A 160 20.60 -6.68 -20.09
CA LEU A 160 22.04 -6.57 -20.30
C LEU A 160 22.75 -7.71 -19.55
N PRO A 161 23.44 -8.63 -20.24
CA PRO A 161 24.25 -9.64 -19.58
C PRO A 161 25.32 -8.93 -18.75
N HIS A 162 25.47 -9.36 -17.53
CA HIS A 162 26.50 -8.90 -16.61
C HIS A 162 27.85 -8.88 -17.36
N ALA A 163 28.30 -7.71 -17.78
CA ALA A 163 29.58 -7.56 -18.50
C ALA A 163 30.68 -8.13 -17.61
N ALA A 164 31.26 -9.22 -18.04
CA ALA A 164 32.40 -9.83 -17.39
C ALA A 164 33.51 -8.78 -17.20
N PRO A 165 34.18 -8.75 -16.05
CA PRO A 165 35.28 -7.80 -15.82
C PRO A 165 36.39 -8.01 -16.90
N ALA A 166 36.77 -6.91 -17.50
CA ALA A 166 37.82 -6.88 -18.50
C ALA A 166 39.11 -7.53 -17.95
N PRO A 167 39.83 -8.37 -18.74
CA PRO A 167 41.06 -8.99 -18.27
C PRO A 167 42.12 -7.91 -18.02
N THR A 168 42.62 -7.88 -16.79
CA THR A 168 43.74 -7.03 -16.38
C THR A 168 44.93 -7.34 -17.27
N ALA A 169 45.30 -6.39 -18.12
CA ALA A 169 46.54 -6.43 -18.91
C ALA A 169 47.72 -6.42 -17.93
N SER A 170 48.40 -7.57 -17.82
CA SER A 170 49.70 -7.71 -17.17
C SER A 170 50.71 -6.90 -17.97
N ARG A 171 51.19 -5.79 -17.41
CA ARG A 171 52.41 -5.13 -17.88
C ARG A 171 53.60 -5.98 -17.42
N GLN A 172 54.33 -6.51 -18.39
CA GLN A 172 55.74 -6.85 -18.26
C GLN A 172 56.59 -5.60 -18.45
#